data_2567ba54fefb2ea6bb6ecb7bdfa2e294
#
_entry.id   2567ba54fefb2ea6bb6ecb7bdfa2e294
#
_cell.length_a   1.000
_cell.length_b   1.000
_cell.length_c   1.000
_cell.angle_alpha   90.00
_cell.angle_beta   90.00
_cell.angle_gamma   90.00
#
_symmetry.space_group_name_H-M   'P 1'
#
loop_
_entity.id
_entity.type
_entity.pdbx_description
1 polymer ?
#
loop_
_entity_poly.entity_id
_entity_poly.type
_entity_poly.pdbx_seq_one_letter_code
_entity_poly.pdbx_strand_id
1 'polypeptide(L)'
;ECRSTFEFWRCTANALGRPELVPWHSIESFYDERLQGTGMSFKELSENHDIYFVPPEAKKYLRTGFGTPSGKVELASSVLADLGFDPLPYFREDPPMDPEYPLMMFTGVREDEYFQTGHRHIPEMRVRKPEPLLFINATTAKETGVEEGQWVEVSNPTGSIEIKVAIKPEMPTGLVRIPHGWWKPEMPQGNGELSGAHKYADAQLCPDDEDYLDREQGIPHLKGIPCRISALAQAQILAIQTTPASPEANQAFMVEANQGGAMSGDFMEDKIVDANLGYDAAELREYRDRLSDPAE
;
A
#
# COMPACT_ATOMS: atom_id res chain seq x y z
N GLU A 1 -16.20 5.63 15.98
CA GLU A 1 -15.10 6.61 16.01
C GLU A 1 -14.28 6.64 14.68
N CYS A 2 -14.71 5.89 13.68
CA CYS A 2 -14.15 6.00 12.35
C CYS A 2 -14.84 7.12 11.59
N ARG A 3 -14.07 7.85 10.78
CA ARG A 3 -14.59 8.85 9.85
C ARG A 3 -14.38 8.38 8.42
N SER A 4 -15.24 8.84 7.52
CA SER A 4 -15.02 8.61 6.10
C SER A 4 -13.76 9.36 5.62
N THR A 5 -13.16 8.90 4.53
CA THR A 5 -12.03 9.60 3.91
C THR A 5 -12.41 11.03 3.48
N PHE A 6 -13.65 11.23 3.05
CA PHE A 6 -14.16 12.56 2.73
C PHE A 6 -14.14 13.50 3.94
N GLU A 7 -14.68 13.05 5.08
CA GLU A 7 -14.69 13.86 6.31
C GLU A 7 -13.28 14.11 6.84
N PHE A 8 -12.39 13.13 6.76
CA PHE A 8 -10.98 13.30 7.13
C PHE A 8 -10.35 14.45 6.34
N TRP A 9 -10.47 14.44 5.01
CA TRP A 9 -9.89 15.50 4.19
C TRP A 9 -10.57 16.86 4.40
N ARG A 10 -11.89 16.88 4.57
CA ARG A 10 -12.62 18.11 4.87
C ARG A 10 -12.20 18.73 6.19
N CYS A 11 -12.08 17.92 7.25
CA CYS A 11 -11.59 18.36 8.55
C CYS A 11 -10.13 18.86 8.47
N THR A 12 -9.29 18.16 7.72
CA THR A 12 -7.88 18.56 7.50
C THR A 12 -7.79 19.90 6.77
N ALA A 13 -8.55 20.08 5.70
CA ALA A 13 -8.60 21.36 4.96
C ALA A 13 -9.03 22.52 5.85
N ASN A 14 -10.07 22.32 6.66
CA ASN A 14 -10.53 23.32 7.63
C ASN A 14 -9.46 23.64 8.69
N ALA A 15 -8.81 22.62 9.26
CA ALA A 15 -7.74 22.79 10.25
C ALA A 15 -6.53 23.55 9.69
N LEU A 16 -6.25 23.40 8.40
CA LEU A 16 -5.20 24.14 7.69
C LEU A 16 -5.64 25.57 7.29
N GLY A 17 -6.87 26.00 7.58
CA GLY A 17 -7.42 27.27 7.15
C GLY A 17 -7.65 27.36 5.62
N ARG A 18 -7.79 26.23 4.93
CA ARG A 18 -7.94 26.09 3.50
C ARG A 18 -9.22 25.32 3.12
N PRO A 19 -10.42 25.75 3.58
CA PRO A 19 -11.67 25.03 3.32
C PRO A 19 -12.00 24.90 1.81
N GLU A 20 -11.49 25.80 0.99
CA GLU A 20 -11.66 25.77 -0.46
C GLU A 20 -11.05 24.54 -1.16
N LEU A 21 -10.14 23.81 -0.49
CA LEU A 21 -9.57 22.56 -1.01
C LEU A 21 -10.57 21.40 -0.98
N VAL A 22 -11.58 21.46 -0.07
CA VAL A 22 -12.68 20.50 -0.01
C VAL A 22 -13.98 21.30 0.17
N PRO A 23 -14.49 21.93 -0.93
CA PRO A 23 -15.57 22.92 -0.84
C PRO A 23 -16.96 22.31 -0.59
N TRP A 24 -17.08 20.99 -0.72
CA TRP A 24 -18.36 20.30 -0.54
C TRP A 24 -18.70 20.16 0.93
N HIS A 25 -19.96 20.44 1.28
CA HIS A 25 -20.45 20.33 2.65
C HIS A 25 -20.79 18.89 3.06
N SER A 26 -21.04 17.99 2.08
CA SER A 26 -21.31 16.58 2.31
C SER A 26 -20.75 15.73 1.17
N ILE A 27 -20.67 14.40 1.40
CA ILE A 27 -20.23 13.45 0.39
C ILE A 27 -21.23 13.36 -0.76
N GLU A 28 -22.52 13.52 -0.47
CA GLU A 28 -23.58 13.58 -1.48
C GLU A 28 -23.35 14.74 -2.44
N SER A 29 -23.09 15.94 -1.91
CA SER A 29 -22.83 17.13 -2.75
C SER A 29 -21.55 16.98 -3.57
N PHE A 30 -20.54 16.28 -3.08
CA PHE A 30 -19.35 15.93 -3.85
C PHE A 30 -19.69 15.00 -5.02
N TYR A 31 -20.47 13.96 -4.79
CA TYR A 31 -20.86 13.03 -5.84
C TYR A 31 -21.88 13.63 -6.81
N ASP A 32 -22.83 14.48 -6.36
CA ASP A 32 -23.76 15.18 -7.25
C ASP A 32 -23.01 16.06 -8.25
N GLU A 33 -21.95 16.75 -7.83
CA GLU A 33 -21.10 17.50 -8.77
C GLU A 33 -20.40 16.57 -9.76
N ARG A 34 -19.89 15.41 -9.32
CA ARG A 34 -19.27 14.40 -10.19
C ARG A 34 -20.24 13.76 -11.19
N LEU A 35 -21.50 13.65 -10.80
CA LEU A 35 -22.57 13.11 -11.63
C LEU A 35 -23.17 14.15 -12.60
N GLN A 36 -22.73 15.41 -12.55
CA GLN A 36 -23.17 16.43 -13.52
C GLN A 36 -22.95 15.93 -14.95
N GLY A 37 -23.98 16.05 -15.77
CA GLY A 37 -23.98 15.57 -17.16
C GLY A 37 -24.46 14.13 -17.36
N THR A 38 -24.62 13.35 -16.29
CA THR A 38 -25.23 12.00 -16.37
C THR A 38 -26.77 12.06 -16.32
N GLY A 39 -27.34 13.15 -15.79
CA GLY A 39 -28.76 13.29 -15.53
C GLY A 39 -29.24 12.59 -14.26
N MET A 40 -28.33 12.11 -13.41
CA MET A 40 -28.65 11.44 -12.14
C MET A 40 -28.03 12.19 -10.96
N SER A 41 -28.70 12.14 -9.81
CA SER A 41 -28.14 12.51 -8.52
C SER A 41 -27.50 11.31 -7.83
N PHE A 42 -26.68 11.57 -6.82
CA PHE A 42 -26.10 10.53 -5.96
C PHE A 42 -27.19 9.68 -5.30
N LYS A 43 -28.27 10.32 -4.85
CA LYS A 43 -29.41 9.63 -4.25
C LYS A 43 -30.06 8.64 -5.22
N GLU A 44 -30.35 9.10 -6.45
CA GLU A 44 -30.94 8.22 -7.47
C GLU A 44 -30.03 7.07 -7.86
N LEU A 45 -28.70 7.31 -7.92
CA LEU A 45 -27.73 6.25 -8.18
C LEU A 45 -27.73 5.20 -7.06
N SER A 46 -27.73 5.62 -5.80
CA SER A 46 -27.78 4.71 -4.65
C SER A 46 -29.09 3.91 -4.59
N GLU A 47 -30.23 4.54 -4.91
CA GLU A 47 -31.53 3.85 -4.98
C GLU A 47 -31.58 2.82 -6.13
N ASN A 48 -30.77 3.01 -7.17
CA ASN A 48 -30.61 2.08 -8.30
C ASN A 48 -29.49 1.05 -8.10
N HIS A 49 -29.11 0.76 -6.86
CA HIS A 49 -28.07 -0.21 -6.52
C HIS A 49 -26.69 0.13 -7.11
N ASP A 50 -26.34 1.41 -7.15
CA ASP A 50 -25.04 1.93 -7.64
C ASP A 50 -24.73 1.58 -9.11
N ILE A 51 -25.78 1.34 -9.92
CA ILE A 51 -25.62 1.00 -11.33
C ILE A 51 -26.11 2.14 -12.21
N TYR A 52 -25.19 2.67 -13.04
CA TYR A 52 -25.49 3.58 -14.11
C TYR A 52 -25.26 2.89 -15.46
N PHE A 53 -26.35 2.69 -16.19
CA PHE A 53 -26.28 2.03 -17.48
C PHE A 53 -26.08 3.05 -18.60
N VAL A 54 -24.89 3.06 -19.18
CA VAL A 54 -24.62 3.79 -20.41
C VAL A 54 -24.77 2.82 -21.58
N PRO A 55 -25.76 2.99 -22.46
CA PRO A 55 -25.89 2.14 -23.64
C PRO A 55 -24.60 2.21 -24.48
N PRO A 56 -24.02 1.06 -24.88
CA PRO A 56 -22.84 1.05 -25.72
C PRO A 56 -23.16 1.66 -27.09
N GLU A 57 -22.44 2.71 -27.46
CA GLU A 57 -22.52 3.30 -28.78
C GLU A 57 -21.51 2.66 -29.72
N ALA A 58 -21.99 1.83 -30.63
CA ALA A 58 -21.13 1.24 -31.65
C ALA A 58 -20.50 2.31 -32.53
N LYS A 59 -19.19 2.17 -32.80
CA LYS A 59 -18.44 3.11 -33.65
C LYS A 59 -18.46 4.58 -33.18
N LYS A 60 -18.60 4.81 -31.87
CA LYS A 60 -18.61 6.16 -31.27
C LYS A 60 -17.49 7.05 -31.80
N TYR A 61 -16.28 6.52 -31.89
CA TYR A 61 -15.10 7.28 -32.29
C TYR A 61 -15.04 7.64 -33.78
N LEU A 62 -15.89 7.06 -34.63
CA LEU A 62 -16.07 7.57 -36.01
C LEU A 62 -16.72 8.95 -36.02
N ARG A 63 -17.57 9.22 -35.01
CA ARG A 63 -18.28 10.53 -34.90
C ARG A 63 -17.49 11.53 -34.05
N THR A 64 -16.94 11.08 -32.90
CA THR A 64 -16.31 11.99 -31.92
C THR A 64 -14.81 12.15 -32.11
N GLY A 65 -14.16 11.29 -32.89
CA GLY A 65 -12.71 11.13 -32.86
C GLY A 65 -12.22 10.52 -31.52
N PHE A 66 -10.92 10.39 -31.37
CA PHE A 66 -10.28 9.99 -30.14
C PHE A 66 -9.82 11.21 -29.35
N GLY A 67 -9.72 11.10 -28.02
CA GLY A 67 -9.26 12.17 -27.13
C GLY A 67 -7.74 12.37 -27.15
N THR A 68 -7.14 12.31 -28.33
CA THR A 68 -5.70 12.50 -28.57
C THR A 68 -5.47 13.80 -29.32
N PRO A 69 -4.27 14.38 -29.30
CA PRO A 69 -3.96 15.60 -30.09
C PRO A 69 -4.27 15.45 -31.57
N SER A 70 -4.07 14.28 -32.17
CA SER A 70 -4.38 14.01 -33.56
C SER A 70 -5.85 13.66 -33.83
N GLY A 71 -6.66 13.44 -32.82
CA GLY A 71 -8.04 12.92 -32.93
C GLY A 71 -8.12 11.48 -33.43
N LYS A 72 -6.99 10.77 -33.53
CA LYS A 72 -6.86 9.38 -34.00
C LYS A 72 -6.23 8.53 -32.92
N VAL A 73 -6.25 7.20 -33.10
CA VAL A 73 -5.44 6.31 -32.28
C VAL A 73 -3.96 6.62 -32.55
N GLU A 74 -3.23 7.00 -31.52
CA GLU A 74 -1.80 7.26 -31.60
C GLU A 74 -1.05 6.03 -31.13
N LEU A 75 -0.39 5.33 -32.07
CA LEU A 75 0.52 4.21 -31.77
C LEU A 75 1.87 4.74 -31.26
N ALA A 76 2.28 5.92 -31.75
CA ALA A 76 3.36 6.70 -31.18
C ALA A 76 2.74 7.91 -30.47
N SER A 77 3.04 8.08 -29.19
CA SER A 77 2.46 9.14 -28.38
C SER A 77 3.07 10.51 -28.71
N SER A 78 2.26 11.39 -29.30
CA SER A 78 2.69 12.78 -29.50
C SER A 78 2.95 13.51 -28.19
N VAL A 79 2.19 13.20 -27.14
CA VAL A 79 2.36 13.78 -25.81
C VAL A 79 3.71 13.41 -25.20
N LEU A 80 4.13 12.15 -25.28
CA LEU A 80 5.45 11.73 -24.79
C LEU A 80 6.58 12.38 -25.58
N ALA A 81 6.43 12.46 -26.91
CA ALA A 81 7.41 13.15 -27.77
C ALA A 81 7.57 14.62 -27.39
N ASP A 82 6.47 15.34 -27.16
CA ASP A 82 6.47 16.75 -26.76
C ASP A 82 7.12 16.98 -25.38
N LEU A 83 7.05 15.98 -24.50
CA LEU A 83 7.71 15.98 -23.19
C LEU A 83 9.19 15.52 -23.25
N GLY A 84 9.68 15.15 -24.42
CA GLY A 84 11.06 14.71 -24.62
C GLY A 84 11.31 13.24 -24.28
N PHE A 85 10.26 12.44 -24.15
CA PHE A 85 10.34 10.99 -24.00
C PHE A 85 10.24 10.26 -25.34
N ASP A 86 10.61 8.99 -25.34
CA ASP A 86 10.38 8.12 -26.49
C ASP A 86 8.88 7.97 -26.74
N PRO A 87 8.37 8.25 -27.95
CA PRO A 87 6.95 8.14 -28.24
C PRO A 87 6.46 6.68 -28.32
N LEU A 88 7.36 5.72 -28.39
CA LEU A 88 7.10 4.28 -28.43
C LEU A 88 7.88 3.57 -27.32
N PRO A 89 7.30 2.52 -26.72
CA PRO A 89 8.04 1.66 -25.79
C PRO A 89 9.04 0.80 -26.58
N TYR A 90 10.32 0.98 -26.33
CA TYR A 90 11.38 0.16 -26.88
C TYR A 90 11.86 -0.84 -25.82
N PHE A 91 12.20 -2.04 -26.28
CA PHE A 91 12.90 -2.99 -25.43
C PHE A 91 14.29 -2.41 -25.07
N ARG A 92 14.59 -2.42 -23.78
CA ARG A 92 15.92 -2.12 -23.24
C ARG A 92 16.42 -3.39 -22.56
N GLU A 93 17.64 -3.76 -22.85
CA GLU A 93 18.29 -4.85 -22.13
C GLU A 93 18.58 -4.40 -20.70
N ASP A 94 18.30 -5.30 -19.75
CA ASP A 94 18.71 -5.08 -18.37
C ASP A 94 20.24 -5.00 -18.32
N PRO A 95 20.80 -4.19 -17.41
CA PRO A 95 22.25 -4.17 -17.21
C PRO A 95 22.75 -5.56 -16.83
N PRO A 96 23.98 -5.94 -17.22
CA PRO A 96 24.55 -7.23 -16.85
C PRO A 96 24.56 -7.37 -15.34
N MET A 97 24.20 -8.55 -14.84
CA MET A 97 24.17 -8.82 -13.40
C MET A 97 25.58 -8.63 -12.79
N ASP A 98 25.62 -7.90 -11.69
CA ASP A 98 26.82 -7.78 -10.88
C ASP A 98 27.12 -9.14 -10.22
N PRO A 99 28.34 -9.70 -10.39
CA PRO A 99 28.71 -10.94 -9.70
C PRO A 99 28.58 -10.89 -8.16
N GLU A 100 28.61 -9.72 -7.56
CA GLU A 100 28.36 -9.55 -6.13
C GLU A 100 26.91 -9.76 -5.75
N TYR A 101 25.95 -9.53 -6.69
CA TYR A 101 24.51 -9.67 -6.51
C TYR A 101 23.95 -10.66 -7.54
N PRO A 102 24.28 -11.96 -7.41
CA PRO A 102 24.05 -12.95 -8.47
C PRO A 102 22.61 -13.45 -8.60
N LEU A 103 21.71 -12.98 -7.73
CA LEU A 103 20.29 -13.35 -7.76
C LEU A 103 19.47 -12.17 -8.23
N MET A 104 18.32 -12.49 -8.80
CA MET A 104 17.33 -11.51 -9.18
C MET A 104 16.10 -11.60 -8.28
N MET A 105 15.71 -10.50 -7.65
CA MET A 105 14.51 -10.47 -6.84
C MET A 105 13.34 -9.81 -7.57
N PHE A 106 12.15 -10.22 -7.20
CA PHE A 106 10.94 -9.47 -7.47
C PHE A 106 10.10 -9.33 -6.19
N THR A 107 9.47 -8.19 -6.08
CA THR A 107 8.60 -7.81 -4.98
C THR A 107 7.29 -7.20 -5.49
N GLY A 108 6.53 -6.52 -4.65
CA GLY A 108 5.24 -5.95 -5.01
C GLY A 108 4.11 -6.98 -5.08
N VAL A 109 4.41 -8.26 -4.83
CA VAL A 109 3.40 -9.32 -4.80
C VAL A 109 2.63 -9.24 -3.48
N ARG A 110 1.32 -9.14 -3.60
CA ARG A 110 0.42 -9.11 -2.45
C ARG A 110 0.31 -10.50 -1.85
N GLU A 111 0.28 -10.54 -0.54
CA GLU A 111 -0.04 -11.75 0.20
C GLU A 111 -1.56 -11.83 0.38
N ASP A 112 -2.14 -13.02 0.25
CA ASP A 112 -3.60 -13.22 0.30
C ASP A 112 -4.19 -12.83 1.67
N GLU A 113 -3.39 -12.97 2.74
CA GLU A 113 -3.79 -12.64 4.11
C GLU A 113 -3.74 -11.15 4.41
N TYR A 114 -3.07 -10.34 3.57
CA TYR A 114 -2.81 -8.93 3.87
C TYR A 114 -3.17 -8.01 2.72
N PHE A 115 -3.74 -6.85 3.06
CA PHE A 115 -3.95 -5.79 2.09
C PHE A 115 -2.69 -4.92 1.99
N GLN A 116 -1.76 -5.30 1.12
CA GLN A 116 -0.44 -4.65 0.98
C GLN A 116 0.29 -4.59 2.33
N THR A 117 0.54 -3.38 2.86
CA THR A 117 1.16 -3.16 4.17
C THR A 117 0.16 -3.27 5.33
N GLY A 118 -1.14 -3.27 5.07
CA GLY A 118 -2.19 -3.29 6.08
C GLY A 118 -2.46 -4.68 6.68
N HIS A 119 -3.20 -4.68 7.80
CA HIS A 119 -3.80 -5.85 8.46
C HIS A 119 -2.84 -6.78 9.21
N ARG A 120 -1.53 -6.52 9.29
CA ARG A 120 -0.58 -7.35 10.04
C ARG A 120 -0.81 -7.37 11.55
N HIS A 121 -1.56 -6.41 12.06
CA HIS A 121 -2.00 -6.32 13.46
C HIS A 121 -3.26 -7.14 13.76
N ILE A 122 -3.91 -7.74 12.75
CA ILE A 122 -5.12 -8.57 12.94
C ILE A 122 -4.67 -10.00 13.27
N PRO A 123 -5.00 -10.54 14.47
CA PRO A 123 -4.49 -11.84 14.92
C PRO A 123 -4.84 -12.98 13.98
N GLU A 124 -6.07 -13.03 13.45
CA GLU A 124 -6.55 -14.08 12.55
C GLU A 124 -5.79 -14.14 11.23
N MET A 125 -5.34 -12.99 10.73
CA MET A 125 -4.48 -12.88 9.55
C MET A 125 -3.04 -13.28 9.90
N ARG A 126 -2.56 -12.79 11.05
CA ARG A 126 -1.20 -13.03 11.50
C ARG A 126 -0.89 -14.51 11.77
N VAL A 127 -1.84 -15.28 12.31
CA VAL A 127 -1.69 -16.73 12.52
C VAL A 127 -1.40 -17.47 11.20
N ARG A 128 -2.01 -17.06 10.11
CA ARG A 128 -1.84 -17.73 8.81
C ARG A 128 -0.47 -17.44 8.18
N LYS A 129 0.06 -16.24 8.39
CA LYS A 129 1.35 -15.82 7.84
C LYS A 129 2.09 -14.94 8.85
N PRO A 130 2.78 -15.55 9.84
CA PRO A 130 3.41 -14.82 10.93
C PRO A 130 4.70 -14.11 10.53
N GLU A 131 5.42 -14.59 9.50
CA GLU A 131 6.77 -14.15 9.15
C GLU A 131 6.88 -13.76 7.67
N PRO A 132 7.79 -12.83 7.31
CA PRO A 132 8.13 -12.58 5.92
C PRO A 132 8.85 -13.79 5.33
N LEU A 133 8.40 -14.26 4.16
CA LEU A 133 8.98 -15.45 3.54
C LEU A 133 9.65 -15.11 2.21
N LEU A 134 10.94 -15.41 2.13
CA LEU A 134 11.70 -15.43 0.89
C LEU A 134 11.40 -16.72 0.15
N PHE A 135 10.72 -16.66 -1.00
CA PHE A 135 10.52 -17.84 -1.83
C PHE A 135 11.71 -18.03 -2.77
N ILE A 136 12.29 -19.23 -2.74
CA ILE A 136 13.49 -19.59 -3.48
C ILE A 136 13.39 -21.02 -4.00
N ASN A 137 13.98 -21.29 -5.16
CA ASN A 137 14.08 -22.65 -5.70
C ASN A 137 15.10 -23.48 -4.91
N ALA A 138 14.87 -24.80 -4.81
CA ALA A 138 15.76 -25.71 -4.06
C ALA A 138 17.21 -25.74 -4.62
N THR A 139 17.37 -25.60 -5.96
CA THR A 139 18.70 -25.52 -6.57
C THR A 139 19.41 -24.23 -6.15
N THR A 140 18.73 -23.10 -6.24
CA THR A 140 19.29 -21.80 -5.83
C THR A 140 19.59 -21.77 -4.33
N ALA A 141 18.71 -22.34 -3.49
CA ALA A 141 18.95 -22.46 -2.04
C ALA A 141 20.24 -23.25 -1.75
N LYS A 142 20.46 -24.35 -2.47
CA LYS A 142 21.68 -25.14 -2.35
C LYS A 142 22.93 -24.38 -2.82
N GLU A 143 22.84 -23.66 -3.92
CA GLU A 143 23.95 -22.84 -4.47
C GLU A 143 24.33 -21.70 -3.54
N THR A 144 23.35 -21.08 -2.87
CA THR A 144 23.55 -20.01 -1.90
C THR A 144 23.86 -20.50 -0.49
N GLY A 145 23.72 -21.82 -0.23
CA GLY A 145 24.01 -22.43 1.06
C GLY A 145 22.97 -22.13 2.13
N VAL A 146 21.71 -21.92 1.76
CA VAL A 146 20.60 -21.63 2.69
C VAL A 146 19.62 -22.79 2.79
N GLU A 147 18.94 -22.90 3.93
CA GLU A 147 18.04 -24.00 4.25
C GLU A 147 16.61 -23.52 4.50
N GLU A 148 15.65 -24.43 4.35
CA GLU A 148 14.24 -24.18 4.68
C GLU A 148 14.08 -23.64 6.12
N GLY A 149 13.34 -22.55 6.27
CA GLY A 149 13.06 -21.93 7.56
C GLY A 149 14.21 -21.15 8.17
N GLN A 150 15.37 -21.07 7.52
CA GLN A 150 16.51 -20.28 7.97
C GLN A 150 16.22 -18.79 7.84
N TRP A 151 16.62 -17.99 8.84
CA TRP A 151 16.66 -16.54 8.74
C TRP A 151 17.93 -16.09 8.03
N VAL A 152 17.78 -15.23 7.04
CA VAL A 152 18.87 -14.72 6.18
C VAL A 152 18.75 -13.21 6.01
N GLU A 153 19.83 -12.59 5.62
CA GLU A 153 19.84 -11.25 5.08
C GLU A 153 19.74 -11.31 3.55
N VAL A 154 18.86 -10.51 2.98
CA VAL A 154 18.87 -10.18 1.55
C VAL A 154 19.37 -8.75 1.42
N SER A 155 20.36 -8.53 0.57
CA SER A 155 20.97 -7.21 0.39
C SER A 155 21.28 -6.90 -1.06
N ASN A 156 21.37 -5.60 -1.34
CA ASN A 156 21.86 -5.01 -2.59
C ASN A 156 22.51 -3.65 -2.29
N PRO A 157 22.98 -2.88 -3.29
CA PRO A 157 23.57 -1.57 -3.04
C PRO A 157 22.66 -0.55 -2.33
N THR A 158 21.34 -0.70 -2.45
CA THR A 158 20.34 0.19 -1.82
C THR A 158 20.20 -0.06 -0.32
N GLY A 159 20.23 -1.34 0.10
CA GLY A 159 20.07 -1.68 1.51
C GLY A 159 19.97 -3.18 1.77
N SER A 160 19.43 -3.54 2.95
CA SER A 160 19.22 -4.93 3.33
C SER A 160 17.98 -5.13 4.17
N ILE A 161 17.45 -6.37 4.15
CA ILE A 161 16.35 -6.84 4.99
C ILE A 161 16.64 -8.20 5.58
N GLU A 162 16.00 -8.51 6.69
CA GLU A 162 15.98 -9.84 7.31
C GLU A 162 14.70 -10.58 6.92
N ILE A 163 14.83 -11.83 6.48
CA ILE A 163 13.71 -12.61 5.96
C ILE A 163 13.92 -14.10 6.17
N LYS A 164 12.84 -14.85 6.25
CA LYS A 164 12.87 -16.30 6.48
C LYS A 164 12.74 -17.06 5.16
N VAL A 165 13.62 -18.03 4.93
CA VAL A 165 13.64 -18.83 3.70
C VAL A 165 12.45 -19.79 3.66
N ALA A 166 11.80 -19.85 2.50
CA ALA A 166 10.79 -20.85 2.15
C ALA A 166 11.11 -21.43 0.76
N ILE A 167 11.48 -22.71 0.72
CA ILE A 167 11.83 -23.39 -0.53
C ILE A 167 10.56 -23.75 -1.27
N LYS A 168 10.46 -23.28 -2.52
CA LYS A 168 9.31 -23.45 -3.40
C LYS A 168 9.74 -24.04 -4.74
N PRO A 169 9.30 -25.27 -5.07
CA PRO A 169 9.69 -25.94 -6.32
C PRO A 169 9.31 -25.18 -7.59
N GLU A 170 8.21 -24.39 -7.51
CA GLU A 170 7.69 -23.59 -8.62
C GLU A 170 8.52 -22.33 -8.91
N MET A 171 9.43 -21.95 -8.02
CA MET A 171 10.29 -20.80 -8.25
C MET A 171 11.35 -21.11 -9.31
N PRO A 172 11.56 -20.24 -10.31
CA PRO A 172 12.67 -20.37 -11.24
C PRO A 172 14.03 -20.28 -10.54
N THR A 173 15.02 -20.98 -11.07
CA THR A 173 16.42 -20.91 -10.59
C THR A 173 16.96 -19.49 -10.77
N GLY A 174 17.70 -18.98 -9.78
CA GLY A 174 18.28 -17.64 -9.79
C GLY A 174 17.31 -16.50 -9.45
N LEU A 175 16.00 -16.82 -9.32
CA LEU A 175 14.99 -15.86 -8.90
C LEU A 175 14.57 -16.06 -7.44
N VAL A 176 14.31 -14.95 -6.77
CA VAL A 176 13.74 -14.94 -5.40
C VAL A 176 12.55 -13.99 -5.34
N ARG A 177 11.54 -14.35 -4.56
CA ARG A 177 10.36 -13.53 -4.31
C ARG A 177 10.35 -13.03 -2.87
N ILE A 178 10.10 -11.74 -2.71
CA ILE A 178 10.00 -11.05 -1.42
C ILE A 178 8.58 -10.48 -1.25
N PRO A 179 7.92 -10.65 -0.08
CA PRO A 179 6.60 -10.09 0.15
C PRO A 179 6.66 -8.56 0.27
N HIS A 180 5.63 -7.89 -0.24
CA HIS A 180 5.54 -6.44 -0.22
C HIS A 180 5.22 -5.88 1.17
N GLY A 181 5.98 -4.85 1.58
CA GLY A 181 5.64 -3.95 2.67
C GLY A 181 5.55 -4.62 4.04
N TRP A 182 6.52 -5.45 4.44
CA TRP A 182 6.46 -6.17 5.70
C TRP A 182 6.86 -5.32 6.91
N TRP A 183 6.17 -5.54 8.03
CA TRP A 183 6.45 -4.95 9.35
C TRP A 183 5.85 -5.83 10.45
N LYS A 184 6.26 -5.65 11.71
CA LYS A 184 5.80 -6.43 12.87
C LYS A 184 5.16 -5.51 13.90
N PRO A 185 3.84 -5.62 14.15
CA PRO A 185 3.13 -4.74 15.08
C PRO A 185 3.65 -4.80 16.51
N GLU A 186 4.28 -5.92 16.90
CA GLU A 186 4.91 -6.13 18.20
C GLU A 186 6.25 -5.39 18.39
N MET A 187 6.82 -4.84 17.35
CA MET A 187 8.06 -4.06 17.43
C MET A 187 7.79 -2.58 17.75
N PRO A 188 8.77 -1.86 18.33
CA PRO A 188 8.62 -0.45 18.65
C PRO A 188 8.19 0.40 17.45
N GLN A 189 7.31 1.37 17.70
CA GLN A 189 6.79 2.28 16.66
C GLN A 189 7.48 3.65 16.68
N GLY A 190 7.98 4.06 17.84
CA GLY A 190 8.62 5.36 18.04
C GLY A 190 10.09 5.42 17.60
N ASN A 191 10.67 6.62 17.63
CA ASN A 191 12.10 6.87 17.39
C ASN A 191 12.65 6.35 16.04
N GLY A 192 11.79 6.29 15.01
CA GLY A 192 12.19 5.80 13.70
C GLY A 192 12.17 4.28 13.51
N GLU A 193 11.76 3.52 14.54
CA GLU A 193 11.69 2.06 14.48
C GLU A 193 10.59 1.54 13.54
N LEU A 194 9.49 2.28 13.38
CA LEU A 194 8.37 2.01 12.46
C LEU A 194 7.91 0.54 12.48
N SER A 195 7.82 -0.06 13.66
CA SER A 195 7.43 -1.48 13.81
C SER A 195 8.32 -2.43 12.97
N GLY A 196 9.59 -2.13 12.87
CA GLY A 196 10.55 -2.91 12.11
C GLY A 196 10.43 -2.81 10.59
N ALA A 197 9.72 -1.83 10.04
CA ALA A 197 9.60 -1.67 8.59
C ALA A 197 10.97 -1.53 7.91
N HIS A 198 11.90 -0.78 8.51
CA HIS A 198 13.27 -0.66 7.99
C HIS A 198 14.08 -1.97 8.02
N LYS A 199 13.60 -2.95 8.75
CA LYS A 199 14.27 -4.24 8.92
C LYS A 199 13.70 -5.34 8.01
N TYR A 200 12.40 -5.23 7.67
CA TYR A 200 11.68 -6.31 7.01
C TYR A 200 11.02 -5.91 5.69
N ALA A 201 10.85 -4.61 5.42
CA ALA A 201 10.14 -4.20 4.22
C ALA A 201 11.04 -4.21 2.98
N ASP A 202 10.52 -4.78 1.91
CA ASP A 202 11.13 -4.82 0.59
C ASP A 202 11.53 -3.46 0.02
N ALA A 203 10.89 -2.38 0.47
CA ALA A 203 11.24 -1.01 0.09
C ALA A 203 12.71 -0.63 0.39
N GLN A 204 13.34 -1.31 1.38
CA GLN A 204 14.76 -1.11 1.67
C GLN A 204 15.69 -1.61 0.56
N LEU A 205 15.18 -2.43 -0.35
CA LEU A 205 15.91 -3.04 -1.45
C LEU A 205 15.54 -2.44 -2.81
N CYS A 206 14.53 -1.55 -2.86
CA CYS A 206 14.08 -0.95 -4.10
C CYS A 206 14.92 0.31 -4.39
N PRO A 207 15.72 0.31 -5.46
CA PRO A 207 16.45 1.52 -5.88
C PRO A 207 15.48 2.64 -6.25
N ASP A 208 15.87 3.87 -5.96
CA ASP A 208 15.11 5.09 -6.26
C ASP A 208 15.86 6.08 -7.15
N ASP A 209 17.00 5.67 -7.69
CA ASP A 209 17.75 6.47 -8.64
C ASP A 209 17.14 6.43 -10.06
N GLU A 210 17.50 7.40 -10.90
CA GLU A 210 16.87 7.60 -12.22
C GLU A 210 17.00 6.39 -13.17
N ASP A 211 18.00 5.52 -12.98
CA ASP A 211 18.22 4.37 -13.84
C ASP A 211 17.23 3.24 -13.54
N TYR A 212 16.68 3.22 -12.31
CA TYR A 212 15.73 2.22 -11.83
C TYR A 212 14.28 2.73 -11.74
N LEU A 213 14.03 3.98 -12.07
CA LEU A 213 12.67 4.51 -12.16
C LEU A 213 12.12 4.37 -13.59
N ASP A 214 10.83 4.05 -13.70
CA ASP A 214 10.09 4.29 -14.94
C ASP A 214 10.10 5.80 -15.20
N ARG A 215 10.73 6.20 -16.29
CA ARG A 215 11.02 7.62 -16.57
C ARG A 215 9.76 8.44 -16.81
N GLU A 216 8.73 7.82 -17.34
CA GLU A 216 7.46 8.46 -17.69
C GLU A 216 6.56 8.59 -16.45
N GLN A 217 6.62 7.65 -15.53
CA GLN A 217 5.75 7.60 -14.36
C GLN A 217 6.46 7.89 -13.04
N GLY A 218 7.79 7.82 -12.99
CA GLY A 218 8.57 7.98 -11.77
C GLY A 218 8.36 6.84 -10.76
N ILE A 219 7.98 5.66 -11.23
CA ILE A 219 7.66 4.51 -10.38
C ILE A 219 8.89 3.59 -10.32
N PRO A 220 9.35 3.18 -9.11
CA PRO A 220 10.45 2.23 -8.99
C PRO A 220 10.08 0.86 -9.56
N HIS A 221 11.04 0.23 -10.20
CA HIS A 221 10.89 -1.14 -10.65
C HIS A 221 10.84 -2.08 -9.45
N LEU A 222 9.81 -2.94 -9.42
CA LEU A 222 9.61 -3.93 -8.36
C LEU A 222 10.02 -5.35 -8.81
N LYS A 223 10.59 -5.47 -9.99
CA LYS A 223 10.99 -6.75 -10.60
C LYS A 223 12.34 -6.59 -11.28
N GLY A 224 13.13 -7.67 -11.26
CA GLY A 224 14.43 -7.63 -11.89
C GLY A 224 15.49 -6.86 -11.09
N ILE A 225 15.35 -6.79 -9.75
CA ILE A 225 16.31 -6.09 -8.89
C ILE A 225 17.42 -7.09 -8.49
N PRO A 226 18.70 -6.81 -8.79
CA PRO A 226 19.80 -7.66 -8.35
C PRO A 226 19.90 -7.72 -6.83
N CYS A 227 20.20 -8.91 -6.29
CA CYS A 227 20.39 -9.09 -4.85
C CYS A 227 21.33 -10.28 -4.54
N ARG A 228 21.75 -10.35 -3.30
CA ARG A 228 22.44 -11.51 -2.71
C ARG A 228 21.77 -11.93 -1.41
N ILE A 229 22.00 -13.18 -1.04
CA ILE A 229 21.56 -13.75 0.24
C ILE A 229 22.80 -14.08 1.07
N SER A 230 22.77 -13.74 2.35
CA SER A 230 23.82 -14.07 3.30
C SER A 230 23.26 -14.56 4.62
N ALA A 231 24.04 -15.38 5.34
CA ALA A 231 23.63 -15.85 6.66
C ALA A 231 23.63 -14.68 7.66
N LEU A 232 22.64 -14.64 8.54
CA LEU A 232 22.59 -13.71 9.66
C LEU A 232 23.59 -14.11 10.74
N ALA A 233 24.15 -13.12 11.44
CA ALA A 233 24.92 -13.37 12.64
C ALA A 233 24.03 -13.99 13.76
N GLN A 234 24.62 -14.85 14.60
CA GLN A 234 23.87 -15.53 15.67
C GLN A 234 23.13 -14.57 16.61
N ALA A 235 23.71 -13.40 16.88
CA ALA A 235 23.07 -12.37 17.71
C ALA A 235 21.79 -11.80 17.07
N GLN A 236 21.76 -11.65 15.74
CA GLN A 236 20.59 -11.17 15.00
C GLN A 236 19.48 -12.24 15.01
N ILE A 237 19.84 -13.51 14.82
CA ILE A 237 18.90 -14.64 14.90
C ILE A 237 18.26 -14.70 16.29
N LEU A 238 19.04 -14.55 17.34
CA LEU A 238 18.52 -14.53 18.70
C LEU A 238 17.57 -13.37 18.94
N ALA A 239 17.89 -12.18 18.45
CA ALA A 239 17.01 -11.00 18.54
C ALA A 239 15.67 -11.22 17.83
N ILE A 240 15.67 -11.85 16.65
CA ILE A 240 14.44 -12.20 15.94
C ILE A 240 13.58 -13.19 16.74
N GLN A 241 14.21 -14.23 17.28
CA GLN A 241 13.52 -15.29 18.03
C GLN A 241 12.94 -14.82 19.35
N THR A 242 13.54 -13.79 19.96
CA THR A 242 13.07 -13.22 21.23
C THR A 242 11.99 -12.15 21.02
N THR A 243 11.79 -11.66 19.80
CA THR A 243 10.69 -10.76 19.49
C THR A 243 9.38 -11.55 19.42
N PRO A 244 8.37 -11.24 20.24
CA PRO A 244 7.12 -11.98 20.24
C PRO A 244 6.45 -11.94 18.85
N ALA A 245 6.22 -13.11 18.27
CA ALA A 245 5.53 -13.26 16.99
C ALA A 245 4.14 -13.89 17.15
N SER A 246 3.68 -14.07 18.39
CA SER A 246 2.42 -14.76 18.67
C SER A 246 1.21 -13.84 18.57
N PRO A 247 0.05 -14.38 18.20
CA PRO A 247 -1.22 -13.67 18.24
C PRO A 247 -1.55 -13.09 19.62
N GLU A 248 -1.17 -13.81 20.69
CA GLU A 248 -1.37 -13.36 22.08
C GLU A 248 -0.53 -12.10 22.38
N ALA A 249 0.70 -12.05 21.91
CA ALA A 249 1.56 -10.87 22.03
C ALA A 249 1.01 -9.69 21.25
N ASN A 250 0.49 -9.92 20.03
CA ASN A 250 -0.22 -8.90 19.26
C ASN A 250 -1.46 -8.38 20.00
N GLN A 251 -2.22 -9.27 20.62
CA GLN A 251 -3.40 -8.90 21.39
C GLN A 251 -3.02 -8.07 22.63
N ALA A 252 -1.98 -8.45 23.35
CA ALA A 252 -1.45 -7.69 24.48
C ALA A 252 -0.96 -6.30 24.03
N PHE A 253 -0.21 -6.23 22.94
CA PHE A 253 0.26 -4.97 22.34
C PHE A 253 -0.91 -4.06 21.95
N MET A 254 -1.95 -4.57 21.31
CA MET A 254 -3.14 -3.79 20.93
C MET A 254 -3.92 -3.30 22.15
N VAL A 255 -3.97 -4.08 23.23
CA VAL A 255 -4.58 -3.65 24.50
C VAL A 255 -3.75 -2.54 25.15
N GLU A 256 -2.42 -2.65 25.17
CA GLU A 256 -1.56 -1.58 25.70
C GLU A 256 -1.61 -0.31 24.83
N ALA A 257 -1.57 -0.45 23.50
CA ALA A 257 -1.70 0.68 22.58
C ALA A 257 -3.04 1.40 22.74
N ASN A 258 -4.13 0.67 22.93
CA ASN A 258 -5.45 1.24 23.21
C ASN A 258 -5.55 1.85 24.60
N GLN A 259 -4.80 1.35 25.59
CA GLN A 259 -4.77 1.92 26.94
C GLN A 259 -3.84 3.13 27.07
N GLY A 260 -2.72 3.13 26.33
CA GLY A 260 -1.72 4.22 26.38
C GLY A 260 -1.96 5.35 25.40
N GLY A 261 -2.79 5.13 24.37
CA GLY A 261 -3.03 6.06 23.27
C GLY A 261 -4.49 6.44 23.06
N ALA A 262 -5.38 6.08 23.97
CA ALA A 262 -6.73 6.61 23.95
C ALA A 262 -6.64 8.13 24.15
N MET A 263 -6.59 8.85 23.04
CA MET A 263 -7.20 10.17 23.05
C MET A 263 -8.63 9.91 23.49
N SER A 264 -8.95 10.22 24.75
CA SER A 264 -10.29 10.07 25.28
C SER A 264 -11.27 10.72 24.30
N GLY A 265 -12.44 10.12 24.09
CA GLY A 265 -13.48 10.71 23.24
C GLY A 265 -13.70 12.19 23.58
N ASP A 266 -13.62 12.54 24.85
CA ASP A 266 -13.71 13.90 25.38
C ASP A 266 -12.70 14.88 24.77
N PHE A 267 -11.44 14.45 24.51
CA PHE A 267 -10.42 15.33 23.92
C PHE A 267 -10.73 15.69 22.46
N MET A 268 -11.37 14.79 21.73
CA MET A 268 -11.77 15.05 20.34
C MET A 268 -13.10 15.78 20.26
N GLU A 269 -14.07 15.47 21.13
CA GLU A 269 -15.35 16.17 21.17
C GLU A 269 -15.18 17.66 21.55
N ASP A 270 -14.47 17.97 22.61
CA ASP A 270 -14.28 19.34 23.07
C ASP A 270 -13.45 20.20 22.10
N LYS A 271 -12.42 19.65 21.45
CA LYS A 271 -11.61 20.41 20.50
C LYS A 271 -12.21 20.53 19.10
N ILE A 272 -13.03 19.57 18.68
CA ILE A 272 -13.75 19.65 17.40
C ILE A 272 -14.89 20.66 17.47
N VAL A 273 -15.57 20.74 18.61
CA VAL A 273 -16.61 21.75 18.85
C VAL A 273 -16.01 23.17 18.94
N ASP A 274 -14.85 23.31 19.61
CA ASP A 274 -14.13 24.60 19.69
C ASP A 274 -13.53 25.05 18.33
N ALA A 275 -13.26 24.12 17.41
CA ALA A 275 -12.71 24.44 16.10
C ALA A 275 -13.76 24.91 15.07
N ASN A 276 -15.02 25.09 15.46
CA ASN A 276 -16.11 25.60 14.60
C ASN A 276 -16.25 24.83 13.27
N LEU A 277 -16.16 23.50 13.35
CA LEU A 277 -16.17 22.61 12.17
C LEU A 277 -17.57 22.39 11.56
N GLY A 278 -18.56 23.19 11.98
CA GLY A 278 -19.87 23.25 11.35
C GLY A 278 -20.82 22.09 11.67
N TYR A 279 -20.49 21.24 12.62
CA TYR A 279 -21.42 20.27 13.18
C TYR A 279 -21.94 20.75 14.52
N ASP A 280 -23.28 20.77 14.67
CA ASP A 280 -23.91 20.91 15.96
C ASP A 280 -23.63 19.65 16.79
N ALA A 281 -23.21 19.83 18.05
CA ALA A 281 -22.99 18.72 18.99
C ALA A 281 -24.26 17.85 19.17
N ALA A 282 -25.43 18.39 18.91
CA ALA A 282 -26.70 17.66 18.92
C ALA A 282 -26.82 16.69 17.72
N GLU A 283 -26.40 17.11 16.53
CA GLU A 283 -26.40 16.26 15.32
C GLU A 283 -25.44 15.07 15.46
N LEU A 284 -24.27 15.29 16.05
CA LEU A 284 -23.30 14.22 16.30
C LEU A 284 -23.81 13.22 17.35
N ARG A 285 -24.56 13.67 18.37
CA ARG A 285 -25.19 12.78 19.36
C ARG A 285 -26.30 11.97 18.74
N GLU A 286 -27.16 12.57 17.95
CA GLU A 286 -28.24 11.90 17.25
C GLU A 286 -27.73 10.85 16.25
N TYR A 287 -26.62 11.14 15.56
CA TYR A 287 -25.94 10.18 14.67
C TYR A 287 -25.35 9.01 15.45
N ARG A 288 -24.69 9.29 16.58
CA ARG A 288 -24.14 8.25 17.47
C ARG A 288 -25.24 7.34 18.03
N ASP A 289 -26.34 7.93 18.48
CA ASP A 289 -27.44 7.19 19.07
C ASP A 289 -28.15 6.29 18.04
N ARG A 290 -28.21 6.70 16.78
CA ARG A 290 -28.66 5.85 15.66
C ARG A 290 -27.73 4.67 15.36
N LEU A 291 -26.41 4.84 15.50
CA LEU A 291 -25.45 3.76 15.29
C LEU A 291 -25.36 2.78 16.47
N SER A 292 -25.86 3.15 17.64
CA SER A 292 -25.85 2.31 18.86
C SER A 292 -27.13 1.50 19.06
N ASP A 293 -28.13 1.66 18.20
CA ASP A 293 -29.38 0.87 18.26
C ASP A 293 -29.24 -0.39 17.34
N PRO A 294 -29.18 -1.59 17.93
CA PRO A 294 -29.00 -2.83 17.16
C PRO A 294 -30.27 -3.35 16.49
N ALA A 295 -31.30 -2.52 16.33
CA ALA A 295 -32.66 -2.92 15.91
C ALA A 295 -33.12 -2.34 14.55
N GLU A 296 -32.22 -1.74 13.73
CA GLU A 296 -32.53 -1.41 12.33
C GLU A 296 -31.51 -1.97 11.38
#